data_b666b4210d9ae0a2490cb80ae6b4c538
#
_entry.id   b666b4210d9ae0a2490cb80ae6b4c538
#
_cell.length_a   1.000
_cell.length_b   1.000
_cell.length_c   1.000
_cell.angle_alpha   90.00
_cell.angle_beta   90.00
_cell.angle_gamma   90.00
#
_symmetry.space_group_name_H-M   'P 1'
#
loop_
_entity.id
_entity.type
_entity.pdbx_description
1 polymer ?
#
loop_
_entity_poly.entity_id
_entity_poly.type
_entity_poly.pdbx_seq_one_letter_code
_entity_poly.pdbx_strand_id
1 'polypeptide(L)'
;LLKKRVREDFQLPTDSHVFGYCSEEQERWNSFIDANNIDAYSPLIERGLEHSDCLAMVDKALIELPDMYKLCYQHNNCIGCVKASGRGYWNKIRADFPDKFDRMAKESRRIGCRLTRDENDVRQFLDELAPNTGNYSEEPEIQCGIFCEMAQREISA
;
A
#
# COMPACT_ATOMS: atom_id res chain seq x y z
N LEU A 1 7.05 -0.38 -10.92
CA LEU A 1 8.07 -0.71 -11.92
C LEU A 1 8.59 -2.12 -11.75
N LEU A 2 9.27 -2.42 -10.64
CA LEU A 2 9.95 -3.69 -10.47
C LEU A 2 9.00 -4.91 -10.56
N LYS A 3 7.88 -4.88 -9.85
CA LYS A 3 6.94 -6.02 -9.83
C LYS A 3 6.28 -6.27 -11.20
N LYS A 4 5.89 -5.21 -11.91
CA LYS A 4 5.28 -5.33 -13.24
C LYS A 4 6.28 -5.89 -14.24
N ARG A 5 7.49 -5.34 -14.29
CA ARG A 5 8.55 -5.79 -15.21
C ARG A 5 8.92 -7.25 -14.99
N VAL A 6 9.11 -7.67 -13.72
CA VAL A 6 9.40 -9.08 -13.42
C VAL A 6 8.29 -10.00 -13.90
N ARG A 7 7.02 -9.62 -13.73
CA ARG A 7 5.90 -10.38 -14.26
C ARG A 7 5.95 -10.47 -15.78
N GLU A 8 6.15 -9.34 -16.47
CA GLU A 8 6.19 -9.26 -17.93
C GLU A 8 7.38 -10.06 -18.52
N ASP A 9 8.50 -10.12 -17.82
CA ASP A 9 9.66 -10.93 -18.21
C ASP A 9 9.42 -12.45 -18.07
N PHE A 10 8.48 -12.86 -17.20
CA PHE A 10 8.17 -14.26 -16.90
C PHE A 10 6.94 -14.81 -17.62
N GLN A 11 5.97 -13.94 -17.94
CA GLN A 11 4.68 -14.37 -18.49
C GLN A 11 4.81 -14.83 -19.94
N LEU A 12 4.05 -15.86 -20.28
CA LEU A 12 3.86 -16.32 -21.65
C LEU A 12 2.56 -15.72 -22.23
N PRO A 13 2.45 -15.56 -23.55
CA PRO A 13 1.23 -15.06 -24.20
C PRO A 13 -0.02 -15.93 -23.96
N THR A 14 0.18 -17.18 -23.53
CA THR A 14 -0.89 -18.16 -23.24
C THR A 14 -1.27 -18.23 -21.77
N ASP A 15 -0.62 -17.45 -20.89
CA ASP A 15 -0.89 -17.48 -19.45
C ASP A 15 -2.17 -16.76 -19.12
N SER A 16 -3.05 -17.40 -18.33
CA SER A 16 -4.14 -16.77 -17.60
C SER A 16 -3.63 -16.26 -16.26
N HIS A 17 -3.85 -15.00 -15.97
CA HIS A 17 -3.37 -14.36 -14.75
C HIS A 17 -4.40 -14.44 -13.62
N VAL A 18 -3.96 -14.88 -12.44
CA VAL A 18 -4.80 -14.90 -11.23
C VAL A 18 -4.38 -13.77 -10.30
N PHE A 19 -5.33 -12.92 -9.91
CA PHE A 19 -5.09 -11.81 -9.00
C PHE A 19 -5.93 -11.94 -7.73
N GLY A 20 -5.40 -11.45 -6.61
CA GLY A 20 -6.06 -11.49 -5.31
C GLY A 20 -6.78 -10.18 -4.98
N TYR A 21 -7.57 -9.62 -5.90
CA TYR A 21 -8.47 -8.52 -5.58
C TYR A 21 -9.68 -9.03 -4.81
N CYS A 22 -10.02 -8.38 -3.68
CA CYS A 22 -11.21 -8.69 -2.90
C CYS A 22 -12.46 -8.02 -3.49
N SER A 23 -13.66 -8.42 -3.04
CA SER A 23 -14.92 -7.86 -3.53
C SER A 23 -15.01 -6.33 -3.34
N GLU A 24 -14.44 -5.80 -2.27
CA GLU A 24 -14.33 -4.36 -1.98
C GLU A 24 -13.48 -3.60 -3.03
N GLU A 25 -12.61 -4.30 -3.75
CA GLU A 25 -11.71 -3.73 -4.75
C GLU A 25 -12.25 -3.86 -6.21
N GLN A 26 -13.55 -4.12 -6.38
CA GLN A 26 -14.15 -4.35 -7.69
C GLN A 26 -13.88 -3.24 -8.70
N GLU A 27 -13.99 -1.98 -8.29
CA GLU A 27 -13.75 -0.83 -9.19
C GLU A 27 -12.27 -0.75 -9.61
N ARG A 28 -11.37 -1.06 -8.68
CA ARG A 28 -9.93 -1.12 -8.95
C ARG A 28 -9.58 -2.27 -9.90
N TRP A 29 -10.24 -3.42 -9.73
CA TRP A 29 -10.12 -4.56 -10.63
C TRP A 29 -10.58 -4.21 -12.04
N ASN A 30 -11.75 -3.60 -12.20
CA ASN A 30 -12.27 -3.19 -13.50
C ASN A 30 -11.29 -2.23 -14.20
N SER A 31 -10.82 -1.21 -13.50
CA SER A 31 -9.83 -0.26 -14.03
C SER A 31 -8.51 -0.94 -14.43
N PHE A 32 -8.10 -1.97 -13.69
CA PHE A 32 -6.89 -2.74 -14.01
C PHE A 32 -7.06 -3.56 -15.29
N ILE A 33 -8.18 -4.25 -15.47
CA ILE A 33 -8.48 -5.04 -16.68
C ILE A 33 -8.54 -4.15 -17.91
N ASP A 34 -9.28 -3.04 -17.82
CA ASP A 34 -9.42 -2.08 -18.91
C ASP A 34 -8.07 -1.50 -19.39
N ALA A 35 -7.15 -1.27 -18.43
CA ALA A 35 -5.84 -0.69 -18.72
C ALA A 35 -4.80 -1.69 -19.26
N ASN A 36 -4.95 -2.99 -19.04
CA ASN A 36 -3.90 -3.96 -19.34
C ASN A 36 -4.22 -4.94 -20.48
N ASN A 37 -5.48 -5.11 -20.86
CA ASN A 37 -5.93 -6.03 -21.91
C ASN A 37 -5.28 -7.42 -21.84
N ILE A 38 -5.31 -8.05 -20.65
CA ILE A 38 -4.75 -9.36 -20.37
C ILE A 38 -5.85 -10.35 -20.01
N ASP A 39 -5.61 -11.63 -20.28
CA ASP A 39 -6.47 -12.70 -19.77
C ASP A 39 -6.21 -12.86 -18.26
N ALA A 40 -7.16 -12.43 -17.45
CA ALA A 40 -7.02 -12.41 -16.02
C ALA A 40 -8.36 -12.56 -15.29
N TYR A 41 -8.33 -13.18 -14.11
CA TYR A 41 -9.50 -13.30 -13.24
C TYR A 41 -9.13 -13.15 -11.76
N SER A 42 -10.12 -12.81 -10.94
CA SER A 42 -9.96 -12.72 -9.49
C SER A 42 -10.96 -13.63 -8.78
N PRO A 43 -10.52 -14.78 -8.26
CA PRO A 43 -11.40 -15.74 -7.61
C PRO A 43 -12.03 -15.23 -6.31
N LEU A 44 -11.45 -14.21 -5.68
CA LEU A 44 -12.01 -13.60 -4.47
C LEU A 44 -13.23 -12.74 -4.81
N ILE A 45 -13.13 -11.94 -5.89
CA ILE A 45 -14.26 -11.15 -6.41
C ILE A 45 -15.39 -12.08 -6.85
N GLU A 46 -15.09 -13.12 -7.62
CA GLU A 46 -16.09 -14.08 -8.12
C GLU A 46 -16.87 -14.77 -6.97
N ARG A 47 -16.22 -14.94 -5.82
CA ARG A 47 -16.81 -15.53 -4.63
C ARG A 47 -17.39 -14.50 -3.65
N GLY A 48 -17.31 -13.22 -3.95
CA GLY A 48 -17.76 -12.14 -3.07
C GLY A 48 -17.02 -12.07 -1.75
N LEU A 49 -15.74 -12.49 -1.71
CA LEU A 49 -14.94 -12.49 -0.49
C LEU A 49 -14.33 -11.12 -0.23
N GLU A 50 -14.51 -10.63 0.98
CA GLU A 50 -13.91 -9.40 1.49
C GLU A 50 -12.51 -9.65 2.06
N HIS A 51 -11.78 -8.58 2.35
CA HIS A 51 -10.44 -8.67 2.95
C HIS A 51 -10.48 -9.38 4.31
N SER A 52 -11.49 -9.10 5.12
CA SER A 52 -11.73 -9.75 6.41
C SER A 52 -11.95 -11.26 6.29
N ASP A 53 -12.67 -11.71 5.27
CA ASP A 53 -12.89 -13.14 5.00
C ASP A 53 -11.56 -13.82 4.65
N CYS A 54 -10.73 -13.17 3.85
CA CYS A 54 -9.41 -13.68 3.48
C CYS A 54 -8.51 -13.87 4.70
N LEU A 55 -8.49 -12.89 5.62
CA LEU A 55 -7.73 -12.99 6.88
C LEU A 55 -8.26 -14.13 7.76
N ALA A 56 -9.58 -14.26 7.88
CA ALA A 56 -10.20 -15.35 8.64
C ALA A 56 -9.90 -16.73 8.03
N MET A 57 -9.85 -16.86 6.71
CA MET A 57 -9.45 -18.09 6.02
C MET A 57 -8.00 -18.47 6.31
N VAL A 58 -7.08 -17.49 6.30
CA VAL A 58 -5.65 -17.70 6.59
C VAL A 58 -5.47 -18.14 8.04
N ASP A 59 -6.14 -17.47 8.99
CA ASP A 59 -6.12 -17.82 10.41
C ASP A 59 -6.68 -19.22 10.66
N LYS A 60 -7.84 -19.55 10.06
CA LYS A 60 -8.44 -20.90 10.14
C LYS A 60 -7.54 -21.99 9.55
N ALA A 61 -6.75 -21.66 8.55
CA ALA A 61 -5.77 -22.58 7.96
C ALA A 61 -4.50 -22.72 8.83
N LEU A 62 -4.44 -22.06 9.98
CA LEU A 62 -3.28 -22.01 10.88
C LEU A 62 -2.02 -21.48 10.18
N ILE A 63 -2.19 -20.59 9.23
CA ILE A 63 -1.12 -19.87 8.57
C ILE A 63 -0.87 -18.59 9.34
N GLU A 64 0.37 -18.35 9.72
CA GLU A 64 0.75 -17.17 10.48
C GLU A 64 0.50 -15.88 9.69
N LEU A 65 -0.26 -14.95 10.28
CA LEU A 65 -0.49 -13.63 9.67
C LEU A 65 0.79 -12.79 9.67
N PRO A 66 1.00 -11.96 8.64
CA PRO A 66 2.11 -11.00 8.59
C PRO A 66 2.16 -10.09 9.82
N ASP A 67 3.37 -9.71 10.23
CA ASP A 67 3.59 -8.93 11.46
C ASP A 67 2.87 -7.56 11.45
N MET A 68 2.67 -6.96 10.30
CA MET A 68 1.93 -5.71 10.20
C MET A 68 0.50 -5.83 10.73
N TYR A 69 -0.19 -6.94 10.48
CA TYR A 69 -1.51 -7.20 11.05
C TYR A 69 -1.47 -7.43 12.56
N LYS A 70 -0.44 -8.14 13.06
CA LYS A 70 -0.22 -8.34 14.51
C LYS A 70 0.02 -7.02 15.24
N LEU A 71 0.64 -6.06 14.56
CA LEU A 71 0.88 -4.70 15.05
C LEU A 71 -0.31 -3.76 14.79
N CYS A 72 -1.46 -4.31 14.43
CA CYS A 72 -2.69 -3.54 14.18
C CYS A 72 -2.56 -2.50 13.05
N TYR A 73 -1.81 -2.83 11.98
CA TYR A 73 -1.90 -2.09 10.73
C TYR A 73 -3.06 -2.62 9.90
N GLN A 74 -3.76 -1.74 9.20
CA GLN A 74 -4.91 -2.09 8.36
C GLN A 74 -4.52 -2.98 7.18
N HIS A 75 -3.29 -2.81 6.67
CA HIS A 75 -2.78 -3.56 5.54
C HIS A 75 -1.31 -3.93 5.72
N ASN A 76 -0.89 -5.03 5.09
CA ASN A 76 0.51 -5.43 5.02
C ASN A 76 1.29 -4.63 3.96
N ASN A 77 1.28 -3.31 4.08
CA ASN A 77 2.00 -2.39 3.21
C ASN A 77 3.49 -2.30 3.58
N CYS A 78 4.28 -1.64 2.71
CA CYS A 78 5.67 -1.35 3.02
C CYS A 78 5.78 -0.51 4.30
N ILE A 79 6.67 -0.89 5.21
CA ILE A 79 6.98 -0.10 6.42
C ILE A 79 7.51 1.27 6.00
N GLY A 80 6.83 2.33 6.43
CA GLY A 80 7.17 3.69 5.99
C GLY A 80 6.80 3.96 4.53
N CYS A 81 5.60 3.55 4.11
CA CYS A 81 5.11 3.77 2.75
C CYS A 81 5.04 5.27 2.42
N VAL A 82 5.75 5.69 1.35
CA VAL A 82 5.80 7.10 0.91
C VAL A 82 4.46 7.67 0.43
N LYS A 83 3.47 6.81 0.19
CA LYS A 83 2.11 7.22 -0.16
C LYS A 83 1.27 7.62 1.06
N ALA A 84 1.71 7.20 2.25
CA ALA A 84 1.05 7.60 3.47
C ALA A 84 1.30 9.08 3.74
N SER A 85 0.24 9.85 3.85
CA SER A 85 0.31 11.28 4.23
C SER A 85 -0.21 11.54 5.64
N GLY A 86 -0.81 10.55 6.28
CA GLY A 86 -1.43 10.66 7.59
C GLY A 86 -0.41 10.82 8.72
N ARG A 87 -0.72 11.70 9.67
CA ARG A 87 0.13 11.93 10.85
C ARG A 87 0.12 10.75 11.81
N GLY A 88 -1.04 10.11 11.97
CA GLY A 88 -1.20 8.93 12.82
C GLY A 88 -0.40 7.74 12.30
N TYR A 89 -0.43 7.49 10.99
CA TYR A 89 0.41 6.45 10.37
C TYR A 89 1.89 6.68 10.68
N TRP A 90 2.41 7.88 10.40
CA TRP A 90 3.83 8.16 10.60
C TRP A 90 4.24 8.17 12.07
N ASN A 91 3.36 8.59 12.99
CA ASN A 91 3.61 8.47 14.43
C ASN A 91 3.57 7.02 14.90
N LYS A 92 2.68 6.17 14.32
CA LYS A 92 2.69 4.73 14.57
C LYS A 92 3.97 4.09 14.03
N ILE A 93 4.44 4.45 12.83
CA ILE A 93 5.75 4.00 12.30
C ILE A 93 6.89 4.46 13.20
N ARG A 94 6.84 5.68 13.76
CA ARG A 94 7.86 6.17 14.71
C ARG A 94 7.90 5.32 15.98
N ALA A 95 6.74 4.88 16.47
CA ALA A 95 6.66 4.05 17.67
C ALA A 95 7.10 2.60 17.41
N ASP A 96 6.59 1.97 16.36
CA ASP A 96 6.80 0.55 16.08
C ASP A 96 8.15 0.28 15.38
N PHE A 97 8.64 1.23 14.57
CA PHE A 97 9.83 1.10 13.74
C PHE A 97 10.69 2.38 13.72
N PRO A 98 11.24 2.81 14.87
CA PRO A 98 11.93 4.10 15.00
C PRO A 98 13.09 4.26 13.99
N ASP A 99 13.89 3.24 13.76
CA ASP A 99 14.99 3.30 12.79
C ASP A 99 14.51 3.54 11.35
N LYS A 100 13.35 2.97 11.01
CA LYS A 100 12.74 3.19 9.69
C LYS A 100 12.18 4.59 9.56
N PHE A 101 11.54 5.08 10.62
CA PHE A 101 11.07 6.46 10.67
C PHE A 101 12.22 7.46 10.49
N ASP A 102 13.30 7.30 11.24
CA ASP A 102 14.48 8.17 11.18
C ASP A 102 15.13 8.15 9.80
N ARG A 103 15.24 6.97 9.21
CA ARG A 103 15.75 6.85 7.84
C ARG A 103 14.85 7.60 6.86
N MET A 104 13.54 7.42 6.93
CA MET A 104 12.59 8.09 6.05
C MET A 104 12.59 9.61 6.26
N ALA A 105 12.71 10.09 7.49
CA ALA A 105 12.84 11.50 7.81
C ALA A 105 14.09 12.12 7.15
N LYS A 106 15.25 11.48 7.27
CA LYS A 106 16.50 11.90 6.64
C LYS A 106 16.39 11.91 5.12
N GLU A 107 15.86 10.86 4.52
CA GLU A 107 15.69 10.79 3.06
C GLU A 107 14.69 11.82 2.55
N SER A 108 13.57 12.03 3.23
CA SER A 108 12.57 13.06 2.85
C SER A 108 13.17 14.45 2.83
N ARG A 109 14.04 14.77 3.80
CA ARG A 109 14.83 16.03 3.81
C ARG A 109 15.82 16.09 2.66
N ARG A 110 16.59 15.03 2.45
CA ARG A 110 17.63 14.97 1.41
C ARG A 110 17.07 15.23 0.01
N ILE A 111 15.89 14.68 -0.29
CA ILE A 111 15.25 14.83 -1.61
C ILE A 111 14.23 15.98 -1.67
N GLY A 112 13.98 16.68 -0.55
CA GLY A 112 13.01 17.77 -0.48
C GLY A 112 11.53 17.35 -0.52
N CYS A 113 11.24 16.07 -0.23
CA CYS A 113 9.87 15.53 -0.29
C CYS A 113 9.18 15.60 1.08
N ARG A 114 8.10 16.40 1.17
CA ARG A 114 7.28 16.53 2.37
C ARG A 114 6.16 15.51 2.35
N LEU A 115 6.23 14.50 3.22
CA LEU A 115 5.34 13.35 3.22
C LEU A 115 4.06 13.55 4.02
N THR A 116 4.06 14.43 5.03
CA THR A 116 2.89 14.67 5.88
C THR A 116 2.36 16.09 5.75
N ARG A 117 1.25 16.37 6.45
CA ARG A 117 0.69 17.71 6.59
C ARG A 117 0.51 18.02 8.07
N ASP A 118 0.64 19.29 8.43
CA ASP A 118 0.34 19.76 9.78
C ASP A 118 -1.19 19.93 10.01
N GLU A 119 -1.57 20.48 11.12
CA GLU A 119 -2.98 20.72 11.47
C GLU A 119 -3.67 21.81 10.62
N ASN A 120 -2.88 22.63 9.92
CA ASN A 120 -3.36 23.64 8.99
C ASN A 120 -3.31 23.17 7.53
N ASP A 121 -3.16 21.85 7.31
CA ASP A 121 -3.03 21.22 5.98
C ASP A 121 -1.78 21.65 5.19
N VAL A 122 -0.78 22.24 5.85
CA VAL A 122 0.49 22.65 5.24
C VAL A 122 1.44 21.44 5.21
N ARG A 123 2.06 21.19 4.06
CA ARG A 123 3.01 20.08 3.91
C ARG A 123 4.25 20.29 4.77
N GLN A 124 4.62 19.26 5.54
CA GLN A 124 5.79 19.23 6.42
C GLN A 124 6.67 18.00 6.20
N PHE A 125 7.92 18.09 6.64
CA PHE A 125 8.81 16.94 6.69
C PHE A 125 8.53 16.06 7.89
N LEU A 126 8.96 14.79 7.85
CA LEU A 126 8.71 13.84 8.94
C LEU A 126 9.39 14.24 10.25
N ASP A 127 10.56 14.88 10.21
CA ASP A 127 11.26 15.38 11.39
C ASP A 127 10.60 16.61 12.04
N GLU A 128 9.69 17.27 11.32
CA GLU A 128 8.84 18.36 11.84
C GLU A 128 7.52 17.83 12.45
N LEU A 129 7.20 16.57 12.20
CA LEU A 129 5.96 15.96 12.68
C LEU A 129 5.96 15.88 14.21
N ALA A 130 5.00 16.56 14.85
CA ALA A 130 4.82 16.48 16.28
C ALA A 130 4.45 15.05 16.72
N PRO A 131 5.07 14.53 17.81
CA PRO A 131 4.70 13.23 18.35
C PRO A 131 3.24 13.23 18.84
N ASN A 132 2.61 12.05 18.78
CA ASN A 132 1.24 11.83 19.27
C ASN A 132 0.16 12.67 18.57
N THR A 133 0.40 13.12 17.34
CA THR A 133 -0.60 13.80 16.50
C THR A 133 -1.15 12.86 15.44
N GLY A 134 -2.41 13.07 15.04
CA GLY A 134 -3.16 12.20 14.15
C GLY A 134 -3.72 10.96 14.85
N ASN A 135 -4.70 10.33 14.23
CA ASN A 135 -5.29 9.09 14.71
C ASN A 135 -5.24 8.06 13.56
N TYR A 136 -4.36 7.07 13.67
CA TYR A 136 -4.16 6.08 12.61
C TYR A 136 -5.44 5.32 12.22
N SER A 137 -6.30 5.03 13.20
CA SER A 137 -7.55 4.29 12.95
C SER A 137 -8.61 5.08 12.16
N GLU A 138 -8.47 6.39 12.08
CA GLU A 138 -9.38 7.30 11.36
C GLU A 138 -8.80 7.76 10.02
N GLU A 139 -7.56 7.39 9.71
CA GLU A 139 -6.90 7.81 8.48
C GLU A 139 -7.34 6.95 7.28
N PRO A 140 -7.44 7.56 6.08
CA PRO A 140 -7.76 6.83 4.87
C PRO A 140 -6.75 5.71 4.61
N GLU A 141 -7.25 4.61 4.07
CA GLU A 141 -6.41 3.47 3.68
C GLU A 141 -5.36 3.87 2.62
N ILE A 142 -4.15 3.33 2.80
CA ILE A 142 -3.07 3.53 1.84
C ILE A 142 -3.26 2.56 0.68
N GLN A 143 -3.88 3.02 -0.38
CA GLN A 143 -4.06 2.20 -1.57
C GLN A 143 -2.77 2.10 -2.39
N CYS A 144 -2.25 0.88 -2.53
CA CYS A 144 -1.15 0.56 -3.41
C CYS A 144 -1.67 0.30 -4.83
N GLY A 145 -1.50 1.23 -5.77
CA GLY A 145 -2.03 0.96 -7.11
C GLY A 145 -1.64 2.03 -8.14
N ILE A 146 -2.62 2.72 -8.64
CA ILE A 146 -2.56 3.58 -9.84
C ILE A 146 -1.44 4.63 -9.80
N PHE A 147 -1.14 5.24 -8.65
CA PHE A 147 -0.09 6.27 -8.55
C PHE A 147 1.34 5.72 -8.64
N CYS A 148 1.59 4.47 -8.26
CA CYS A 148 2.88 3.84 -8.53
C CYS A 148 3.08 3.58 -10.02
N GLU A 149 2.02 3.33 -10.77
CA GLU A 149 2.06 3.16 -12.22
C GLU A 149 2.21 4.50 -12.96
N MET A 150 1.59 5.57 -12.48
CA MET A 150 1.73 6.92 -13.07
C MET A 150 3.12 7.49 -12.87
N ALA A 151 3.66 7.44 -11.65
CA ALA A 151 5.04 7.85 -11.38
C ALA A 151 6.06 7.07 -12.21
N GLN A 152 5.71 5.86 -12.61
CA GLN A 152 6.51 5.00 -13.46
C GLN A 152 6.55 5.47 -14.93
N ARG A 153 5.42 5.95 -15.46
CA ARG A 153 5.36 6.47 -16.84
C ARG A 153 6.17 7.74 -16.99
N GLU A 154 6.20 8.60 -15.96
CA GLU A 154 6.97 9.85 -15.97
C GLU A 154 8.50 9.64 -15.90
N ILE A 155 8.96 8.53 -15.27
CA ILE A 155 10.40 8.20 -15.19
C ILE A 155 10.90 7.50 -16.46
N SER A 156 9.99 6.93 -17.26
CA SER A 156 10.31 6.16 -18.47
C SER A 156 10.13 6.97 -19.76
N ALA A 157 9.72 8.24 -19.67
CA ALA A 157 9.60 9.18 -20.78
C ALA A 157 10.78 10.14 -20.81
#